data_2dba5208f783ef9831c29fe28d9dc211
#
_entry.id   2dba5208f783ef9831c29fe28d9dc211
#
_cell.length_a   1.000
_cell.length_b   1.000
_cell.length_c   1.000
_cell.angle_alpha   90.00
_cell.angle_beta   90.00
_cell.angle_gamma   90.00
#
_symmetry.space_group_name_H-M   'P 1'
#
loop_
_entity.id
_entity.type
_entity.pdbx_description
1 polymer ?
#
loop_
_entity_poly.entity_id
_entity_poly.type
_entity_poly.pdbx_seq_one_letter_code
_entity_poly.pdbx_strand_id
1 'polypeptide(L)'
;MKVRVIKNKEALLLIKKEWDKIFLEGEYTIFQSFQFCYNSLNEKSKPYIICLEKKGEINQIWPLEFMSNRLRFINDTHADFCDILSTSESVIAQEYLKENNLLGKLRLRNLKQKSNIEKVLKNLSFYTRSTSVDYSKLSLKQTENFPDNFTHFVYRQRRRLKRILKKYSADYKIYERSNDKFPIEEILALRNEMIEEKTRGEDFFDSDFLVLAKQLYNSNNLIVSMIKSDGEVLGVSLLFRDKNNYSFWVDLYNNKPMANLYHNILVIKRISHENDAIFNFGRGTYNYKIQNFKPEIYSLYELNIFNNTFEVFLFKFSKKVKVLTSNFYKKIKK
;
A
#
# COMPACT_ATOMS: atom_id res chain seq x y z
N MET A 1 14.84 23.63 17.51
CA MET A 1 13.73 22.80 17.01
C MET A 1 12.88 22.36 18.19
N LYS A 2 11.57 22.24 18.00
CA LYS A 2 10.62 21.82 19.04
C LYS A 2 9.89 20.56 18.56
N VAL A 3 9.65 19.62 19.49
CA VAL A 3 8.81 18.44 19.22
C VAL A 3 7.39 18.75 19.68
N ARG A 4 6.43 18.53 18.78
CA ARG A 4 5.01 18.55 19.08
C ARG A 4 4.43 17.18 18.80
N VAL A 5 3.64 16.65 19.75
CA VAL A 5 2.98 15.35 19.57
C VAL A 5 1.47 15.52 19.57
N ILE A 6 0.82 14.95 18.55
CA ILE A 6 -0.63 14.97 18.40
C ILE A 6 -1.14 13.54 18.64
N LYS A 7 -2.08 13.41 19.61
CA LYS A 7 -2.62 12.12 20.05
C LYS A 7 -4.13 11.97 19.82
N ASN A 8 -4.73 12.92 19.11
CA ASN A 8 -6.15 12.97 18.88
C ASN A 8 -6.40 13.30 17.40
N LYS A 9 -7.40 12.65 16.81
CA LYS A 9 -7.69 12.74 15.38
C LYS A 9 -8.10 14.16 14.96
N GLU A 10 -8.93 14.82 15.77
CA GLU A 10 -9.48 16.14 15.44
C GLU A 10 -8.36 17.19 15.41
N ALA A 11 -7.37 17.06 16.31
CA ALA A 11 -6.23 17.98 16.35
C ALA A 11 -5.31 17.86 15.10
N LEU A 12 -5.41 16.78 14.33
CA LEU A 12 -4.66 16.67 13.07
C LEU A 12 -5.11 17.72 12.04
N LEU A 13 -6.37 18.15 12.09
CA LEU A 13 -6.88 19.18 11.17
C LEU A 13 -6.09 20.49 11.30
N LEU A 14 -5.54 20.78 12.49
CA LEU A 14 -4.76 21.99 12.75
C LEU A 14 -3.42 22.02 12.00
N ILE A 15 -2.91 20.85 11.58
CA ILE A 15 -1.64 20.74 10.84
C ILE A 15 -1.83 20.27 9.39
N LYS A 16 -3.08 20.20 8.93
CA LYS A 16 -3.38 19.69 7.57
C LYS A 16 -2.65 20.49 6.50
N LYS A 17 -2.64 21.80 6.63
CA LYS A 17 -2.03 22.71 5.63
C LYS A 17 -0.52 22.49 5.51
N GLU A 18 0.16 22.36 6.65
CA GLU A 18 1.59 22.10 6.71
C GLU A 18 1.92 20.66 6.24
N TRP A 19 1.07 19.69 6.61
CA TRP A 19 1.20 18.33 6.13
C TRP A 19 1.12 18.25 4.62
N ASP A 20 0.07 18.85 4.02
CA ASP A 20 -0.14 18.88 2.58
C ASP A 20 1.03 19.60 1.87
N LYS A 21 1.57 20.69 2.45
CA LYS A 21 2.76 21.40 1.93
C LYS A 21 3.95 20.44 1.82
N ILE A 22 4.34 19.78 2.91
CA ILE A 22 5.48 18.85 2.93
C ILE A 22 5.23 17.69 1.97
N PHE A 23 4.00 17.17 1.94
CA PHE A 23 3.63 16.06 1.06
C PHE A 23 3.81 16.42 -0.42
N LEU A 24 3.43 17.63 -0.84
CA LEU A 24 3.52 18.08 -2.23
C LEU A 24 4.96 18.39 -2.65
N GLU A 25 5.82 18.79 -1.70
CA GLU A 25 7.23 19.11 -1.96
C GLU A 25 8.12 17.87 -2.10
N GLY A 26 7.67 16.69 -1.63
CA GLY A 26 8.46 15.46 -1.61
C GLY A 26 7.96 14.38 -2.58
N GLU A 27 8.75 13.30 -2.68
CA GLU A 27 8.40 12.10 -3.45
C GLU A 27 7.67 11.06 -2.59
N TYR A 28 6.48 11.41 -2.13
CA TYR A 28 5.65 10.53 -1.31
C TYR A 28 4.62 9.78 -2.15
N THR A 29 4.01 8.78 -1.55
CA THR A 29 2.86 8.09 -2.13
C THR A 29 1.60 8.50 -1.39
N ILE A 30 0.44 8.22 -1.95
CA ILE A 30 -0.86 8.52 -1.35
C ILE A 30 -0.96 8.04 0.11
N PHE A 31 -0.25 6.98 0.48
CA PHE A 31 -0.27 6.41 1.83
C PHE A 31 0.36 7.31 2.90
N GLN A 32 1.15 8.32 2.52
CA GLN A 32 1.65 9.37 3.40
C GLN A 32 0.84 10.66 3.34
N SER A 33 -0.19 10.74 2.48
CA SER A 33 -1.05 11.92 2.41
C SER A 33 -1.83 12.13 3.70
N PHE A 34 -2.13 13.39 4.00
CA PHE A 34 -3.02 13.73 5.11
C PHE A 34 -4.35 12.98 5.00
N GLN A 35 -4.93 12.95 3.82
CA GLN A 35 -6.23 12.35 3.57
C GLN A 35 -6.26 10.85 3.85
N PHE A 36 -5.23 10.10 3.41
CA PHE A 36 -5.13 8.68 3.72
C PHE A 36 -4.96 8.45 5.21
N CYS A 37 -4.00 9.13 5.85
CA CYS A 37 -3.72 8.97 7.27
C CYS A 37 -4.93 9.35 8.15
N TYR A 38 -5.55 10.49 7.87
CA TYR A 38 -6.72 10.98 8.62
C TYR A 38 -7.93 10.03 8.49
N ASN A 39 -8.25 9.58 7.28
CA ASN A 39 -9.37 8.68 7.05
C ASN A 39 -9.13 7.26 7.55
N SER A 40 -7.87 6.84 7.68
CA SER A 40 -7.50 5.55 8.26
C SER A 40 -7.69 5.49 9.78
N LEU A 41 -7.74 6.62 10.46
CA LEU A 41 -7.97 6.68 11.90
C LEU A 41 -9.47 6.54 12.21
N ASN A 42 -9.82 5.49 12.93
CA ASN A 42 -11.16 5.22 13.47
C ASN A 42 -11.18 5.41 14.99
N GLU A 43 -12.30 5.14 15.64
CA GLU A 43 -12.48 5.28 17.08
C GLU A 43 -11.53 4.40 17.92
N LYS A 44 -11.06 3.27 17.36
CA LYS A 44 -10.13 2.34 18.02
C LYS A 44 -8.68 2.77 17.85
N SER A 45 -8.41 3.70 16.94
CA SER A 45 -7.06 4.17 16.61
C SER A 45 -6.51 5.03 17.75
N LYS A 46 -5.21 4.86 18.03
CA LYS A 46 -4.46 5.68 19.00
C LYS A 46 -3.35 6.43 18.26
N PRO A 47 -3.69 7.56 17.57
CA PRO A 47 -2.70 8.29 16.80
C PRO A 47 -1.57 8.81 17.71
N TYR A 48 -0.36 8.81 17.18
CA TYR A 48 0.83 9.33 17.84
C TYR A 48 1.71 10.04 16.82
N ILE A 49 1.26 11.22 16.39
CA ILE A 49 1.93 11.96 15.32
C ILE A 49 3.00 12.85 15.93
N ILE A 50 4.25 12.65 15.50
CA ILE A 50 5.37 13.48 15.94
C ILE A 50 5.64 14.52 14.85
N CYS A 51 5.55 15.80 15.20
CA CYS A 51 5.90 16.91 14.35
C CYS A 51 7.16 17.59 14.89
N LEU A 52 8.13 17.86 14.01
CA LEU A 52 9.26 18.70 14.30
C LEU A 52 9.01 20.11 13.77
N GLU A 53 9.06 21.09 14.64
CA GLU A 53 8.88 22.50 14.32
C GLU A 53 10.22 23.25 14.38
N LYS A 54 10.51 24.04 13.35
CA LYS A 54 11.65 24.95 13.28
C LYS A 54 11.16 26.33 12.88
N LYS A 55 11.39 27.34 13.72
CA LYS A 55 10.92 28.73 13.50
C LYS A 55 9.42 28.84 13.24
N GLY A 56 8.61 28.01 13.91
CA GLY A 56 7.15 28.01 13.74
C GLY A 56 6.60 27.18 12.55
N GLU A 57 7.46 26.62 11.73
CA GLU A 57 7.06 25.75 10.60
C GLU A 57 7.36 24.29 10.90
N ILE A 58 6.43 23.40 10.53
CA ILE A 58 6.63 21.95 10.58
C ILE A 58 7.50 21.55 9.39
N ASN A 59 8.59 20.82 9.65
CA ASN A 59 9.53 20.34 8.65
C ASN A 59 9.71 18.82 8.64
N GLN A 60 9.12 18.13 9.62
CA GLN A 60 9.09 16.67 9.65
C GLN A 60 7.82 16.17 10.36
N ILE A 61 7.20 15.13 9.82
CA ILE A 61 6.00 14.50 10.38
C ILE A 61 6.20 12.98 10.38
N TRP A 62 6.02 12.35 11.54
CA TRP A 62 5.99 10.90 11.72
C TRP A 62 4.55 10.47 11.93
N PRO A 63 3.88 9.93 10.91
CA PRO A 63 2.48 9.53 10.99
C PRO A 63 2.35 8.16 11.65
N LEU A 64 2.44 8.14 12.99
CA LEU A 64 2.43 6.92 13.77
C LEU A 64 1.10 6.71 14.52
N GLU A 65 0.86 5.47 14.89
CA GLU A 65 -0.21 5.05 15.81
C GLU A 65 0.29 3.98 16.77
N PHE A 66 -0.34 3.88 17.94
CA PHE A 66 -0.15 2.75 18.84
C PHE A 66 -1.09 1.61 18.47
N MET A 67 -0.53 0.43 18.26
CA MET A 67 -1.27 -0.81 18.17
C MET A 67 -0.54 -1.93 18.90
N SER A 68 -1.25 -2.65 19.80
CA SER A 68 -0.69 -3.75 20.60
C SER A 68 0.64 -3.41 21.25
N ASN A 69 0.69 -2.23 21.89
CA ASN A 69 1.88 -1.68 22.57
C ASN A 69 3.11 -1.45 21.66
N ARG A 70 2.89 -1.30 20.35
CA ARG A 70 3.92 -0.96 19.34
C ARG A 70 3.54 0.35 18.66
N LEU A 71 4.55 1.17 18.35
CA LEU A 71 4.43 2.31 17.47
C LEU A 71 4.68 1.83 16.03
N ARG A 72 3.72 2.06 15.16
CA ARG A 72 3.79 1.72 13.74
C ARG A 72 3.26 2.88 12.90
N PHE A 73 3.46 2.85 11.59
CA PHE A 73 2.79 3.81 10.72
C PHE A 73 1.27 3.60 10.75
N ILE A 74 0.54 4.71 10.61
CA ILE A 74 -0.93 4.66 10.54
C ILE A 74 -1.34 3.70 9.42
N ASN A 75 -2.17 2.72 9.79
CA ASN A 75 -2.75 1.75 8.87
C ASN A 75 -1.72 1.03 7.97
N ASP A 76 -0.56 0.67 8.51
CA ASP A 76 0.50 -0.04 7.77
C ASP A 76 0.06 -1.42 7.25
N THR A 77 -1.09 -1.90 7.69
CA THR A 77 -1.72 -3.13 7.19
C THR A 77 -2.25 -2.95 5.77
N HIS A 78 -2.87 -1.82 5.48
CA HIS A 78 -3.46 -1.51 4.17
C HIS A 78 -2.63 -0.51 3.34
N ALA A 79 -1.63 0.14 3.94
CA ALA A 79 -0.69 0.99 3.22
C ALA A 79 0.39 0.13 2.54
N ASP A 80 0.49 0.23 1.22
CA ASP A 80 1.54 -0.49 0.48
C ASP A 80 2.93 0.09 0.69
N PHE A 81 3.01 1.38 0.96
CA PHE A 81 4.26 2.09 1.21
C PHE A 81 4.12 3.00 2.42
N CYS A 82 5.13 3.00 3.27
CA CYS A 82 5.16 3.83 4.46
C CYS A 82 6.49 4.59 4.54
N ASP A 83 6.43 5.82 5.02
CA ASP A 83 7.61 6.63 5.35
C ASP A 83 7.17 7.81 6.24
N ILE A 84 8.16 8.55 6.76
CA ILE A 84 7.95 9.87 7.37
C ILE A 84 7.98 10.95 6.28
N LEU A 85 7.23 12.03 6.49
CA LEU A 85 7.35 13.22 5.68
C LEU A 85 8.46 14.08 6.27
N SER A 86 9.42 14.49 5.45
CA SER A 86 10.56 15.26 5.95
C SER A 86 11.21 16.09 4.85
N THR A 87 11.45 17.35 5.16
CA THR A 87 12.31 18.26 4.38
C THR A 87 13.74 18.31 4.95
N SER A 88 14.03 17.54 6.03
CA SER A 88 15.33 17.54 6.71
C SER A 88 15.67 16.19 7.33
N GLU A 89 16.96 15.88 7.48
CA GLU A 89 17.48 14.67 8.16
C GLU A 89 17.66 14.88 9.68
N SER A 90 16.68 15.51 10.36
CA SER A 90 16.79 15.77 11.79
C SER A 90 16.58 14.52 12.64
N VAL A 91 17.47 14.30 13.61
CA VAL A 91 17.42 13.19 14.57
C VAL A 91 16.62 13.49 15.84
N ILE A 92 16.12 14.72 16.00
CA ILE A 92 15.44 15.18 17.24
C ILE A 92 14.21 14.32 17.57
N ALA A 93 13.46 13.85 16.57
CA ALA A 93 12.33 12.95 16.82
C ALA A 93 12.79 11.61 17.40
N GLN A 94 13.94 11.11 16.98
CA GLN A 94 14.57 9.91 17.52
C GLN A 94 15.00 10.13 18.99
N GLU A 95 15.63 11.26 19.30
CA GLU A 95 16.02 11.63 20.66
C GLU A 95 14.80 11.72 21.57
N TYR A 96 13.74 12.41 21.14
CA TYR A 96 12.46 12.47 21.83
C TYR A 96 11.89 11.07 22.13
N LEU A 97 11.88 10.16 21.17
CA LEU A 97 11.39 8.79 21.34
C LEU A 97 12.25 8.01 22.35
N LYS A 98 13.56 8.23 22.36
CA LYS A 98 14.48 7.61 23.32
C LYS A 98 14.23 8.12 24.73
N GLU A 99 14.14 9.43 24.95
CA GLU A 99 13.87 10.05 26.24
C GLU A 99 12.53 9.63 26.84
N ASN A 100 11.53 9.38 26.00
CA ASN A 100 10.20 8.92 26.42
C ASN A 100 10.04 7.38 26.45
N ASN A 101 11.12 6.60 26.36
CA ASN A 101 11.12 5.13 26.33
C ASN A 101 10.20 4.52 25.25
N LEU A 102 10.09 5.19 24.11
CA LEU A 102 9.24 4.78 22.99
C LEU A 102 10.04 4.20 21.82
N LEU A 103 11.35 4.43 21.77
CA LEU A 103 12.21 4.02 20.66
C LEU A 103 12.16 2.51 20.42
N GLY A 104 12.29 1.70 21.48
CA GLY A 104 12.19 0.23 21.39
C GLY A 104 10.80 -0.30 21.09
N LYS A 105 9.77 0.56 21.00
CA LYS A 105 8.42 0.18 20.58
C LYS A 105 8.19 0.34 19.09
N LEU A 106 9.13 0.94 18.33
CA LEU A 106 8.98 1.17 16.91
C LEU A 106 9.07 -0.14 16.12
N ARG A 107 8.04 -0.38 15.32
CA ARG A 107 7.99 -1.43 14.32
C ARG A 107 7.47 -0.83 13.02
N LEU A 108 8.36 -0.58 12.08
CA LEU A 108 8.10 0.17 10.87
C LEU A 108 8.17 -0.78 9.67
N ARG A 109 7.05 -0.91 8.94
CA ARG A 109 6.93 -1.83 7.81
C ARG A 109 6.69 -1.07 6.50
N ASN A 110 6.82 -1.79 5.40
CA ASN A 110 6.52 -1.32 4.04
C ASN A 110 7.40 -0.13 3.61
N LEU A 111 8.65 -0.14 4.05
CA LEU A 111 9.63 0.89 3.73
C LEU A 111 10.28 0.61 2.38
N LYS A 112 10.34 1.61 1.52
CA LYS A 112 11.18 1.56 0.31
C LYS A 112 12.65 1.66 0.68
N GLN A 113 13.51 1.19 -0.20
CA GLN A 113 14.95 1.42 -0.08
C GLN A 113 15.25 2.92 -0.08
N LYS A 114 16.14 3.35 0.80
CA LYS A 114 16.53 4.77 0.99
C LYS A 114 15.36 5.65 1.46
N SER A 115 14.44 5.10 2.26
CA SER A 115 13.35 5.85 2.89
C SER A 115 13.89 6.97 3.79
N ASN A 116 13.08 8.01 4.02
CA ASN A 116 13.47 9.12 4.90
C ASN A 116 13.69 8.65 6.33
N ILE A 117 12.89 7.69 6.81
CA ILE A 117 13.07 7.11 8.14
C ILE A 117 14.43 6.39 8.27
N GLU A 118 14.92 5.69 7.23
CA GLU A 118 16.26 5.07 7.27
C GLU A 118 17.36 6.11 7.39
N LYS A 119 17.23 7.25 6.72
CA LYS A 119 18.23 8.34 6.82
C LYS A 119 18.28 8.91 8.23
N VAL A 120 17.12 9.10 8.87
CA VAL A 120 17.02 9.62 10.24
C VAL A 120 17.56 8.60 11.26
N LEU A 121 17.30 7.31 11.06
CA LEU A 121 17.68 6.25 11.99
C LEU A 121 19.06 5.64 11.70
N LYS A 122 19.81 6.13 10.72
CA LYS A 122 21.10 5.55 10.27
C LYS A 122 22.16 5.40 11.38
N ASN A 123 22.10 6.25 12.40
CA ASN A 123 23.04 6.25 13.52
C ASN A 123 22.61 5.37 14.71
N LEU A 124 21.48 4.68 14.61
CA LEU A 124 21.05 3.74 15.64
C LEU A 124 21.83 2.43 15.55
N SER A 125 22.34 1.97 16.70
CA SER A 125 23.07 0.69 16.79
C SER A 125 22.14 -0.50 17.02
N PHE A 126 20.90 -0.25 17.48
CA PHE A 126 20.01 -1.29 18.01
C PHE A 126 18.77 -1.46 17.15
N TYR A 127 18.95 -1.89 15.91
CA TYR A 127 17.82 -2.22 15.05
C TYR A 127 18.09 -3.48 14.21
N THR A 128 17.01 -4.06 13.71
CA THR A 128 17.09 -5.09 12.66
C THR A 128 16.35 -4.62 11.44
N ARG A 129 16.95 -4.82 10.28
CA ARG A 129 16.33 -4.65 8.97
C ARG A 129 16.09 -6.02 8.36
N SER A 130 14.92 -6.25 7.85
CA SER A 130 14.59 -7.45 7.08
C SER A 130 13.71 -7.09 5.89
N THR A 131 13.86 -7.84 4.79
CA THR A 131 12.90 -7.76 3.68
C THR A 131 11.56 -8.25 4.18
N SER A 132 10.50 -7.48 3.93
CA SER A 132 9.14 -7.82 4.33
C SER A 132 8.38 -8.47 3.18
N VAL A 133 8.26 -7.78 2.06
CA VAL A 133 7.54 -8.21 0.86
C VAL A 133 8.11 -7.46 -0.34
N ASP A 134 8.00 -8.04 -1.52
CA ASP A 134 8.34 -7.34 -2.75
C ASP A 134 7.12 -6.62 -3.32
N TYR A 135 7.38 -5.58 -4.13
CA TYR A 135 6.38 -4.90 -4.96
C TYR A 135 6.89 -4.81 -6.39
N SER A 136 6.00 -4.51 -7.32
CA SER A 136 6.39 -4.47 -8.72
C SER A 136 5.80 -3.29 -9.47
N LYS A 137 6.57 -2.74 -10.41
CA LYS A 137 6.21 -1.59 -11.23
C LYS A 137 6.38 -1.91 -12.71
N LEU A 138 5.54 -1.29 -13.51
CA LEU A 138 5.59 -1.32 -14.96
C LEU A 138 5.61 0.11 -15.48
N SER A 139 6.68 0.48 -16.17
CA SER A 139 6.75 1.74 -16.90
C SER A 139 6.07 1.56 -18.25
N LEU A 140 4.99 2.31 -18.45
CA LEU A 140 4.23 2.31 -19.69
C LEU A 140 4.74 3.46 -20.55
N LYS A 141 5.70 3.19 -21.43
CA LYS A 141 5.97 4.11 -22.54
C LYS A 141 4.75 4.07 -23.46
N GLN A 142 4.39 5.23 -24.02
CA GLN A 142 3.27 5.37 -24.94
C GLN A 142 3.28 4.26 -25.99
N THR A 143 2.36 3.31 -25.85
CA THR A 143 2.22 2.20 -26.78
C THR A 143 0.85 2.31 -27.42
N GLU A 144 0.80 2.90 -28.61
CA GLU A 144 -0.43 3.06 -29.37
C GLU A 144 -1.15 1.72 -29.61
N ASN A 145 -0.45 0.60 -29.52
CA ASN A 145 -0.94 -0.74 -29.83
C ASN A 145 -0.80 -1.74 -28.66
N PHE A 146 -1.02 -1.29 -27.40
CA PHE A 146 -1.13 -2.26 -26.32
C PHE A 146 -2.41 -3.13 -26.52
N PRO A 147 -2.40 -4.45 -26.35
CA PRO A 147 -1.27 -5.26 -25.92
C PRO A 147 -0.38 -5.81 -27.04
N ASP A 148 -0.67 -5.52 -28.30
CA ASP A 148 -0.01 -6.17 -29.45
C ASP A 148 1.48 -5.82 -29.53
N ASN A 149 1.87 -4.59 -29.17
CA ASN A 149 3.26 -4.15 -29.13
C ASN A 149 3.93 -4.31 -27.76
N PHE A 150 3.26 -4.92 -26.80
CA PHE A 150 3.86 -5.18 -25.51
C PHE A 150 4.87 -6.32 -25.63
N THR A 151 6.14 -5.98 -25.81
CA THR A 151 7.25 -6.90 -26.12
C THR A 151 7.45 -8.03 -25.11
N HIS A 152 6.86 -7.89 -23.92
CA HIS A 152 6.97 -8.86 -22.85
C HIS A 152 5.96 -10.01 -22.91
N PHE A 153 4.91 -9.90 -23.75
CA PHE A 153 4.01 -11.02 -23.97
C PHE A 153 4.64 -12.04 -24.90
N VAL A 154 5.00 -13.20 -24.34
CA VAL A 154 5.42 -14.35 -25.16
C VAL A 154 4.26 -14.77 -26.09
N TYR A 155 4.55 -15.27 -27.28
CA TYR A 155 3.56 -15.68 -28.28
C TYR A 155 2.40 -16.53 -27.71
N ARG A 156 2.70 -17.43 -26.77
CA ARG A 156 1.68 -18.25 -26.07
C ARG A 156 0.70 -17.42 -25.27
N GLN A 157 1.15 -16.37 -24.61
CA GLN A 157 0.33 -15.46 -23.81
C GLN A 157 -0.51 -14.53 -24.69
N ARG A 158 0.04 -14.04 -25.81
CA ARG A 158 -0.73 -13.28 -26.82
C ARG A 158 -1.91 -14.09 -27.37
N ARG A 159 -1.68 -15.36 -27.68
CA ARG A 159 -2.73 -16.27 -28.16
C ARG A 159 -3.81 -16.54 -27.11
N ARG A 160 -3.41 -16.69 -25.86
CA ARG A 160 -4.29 -16.81 -24.70
C ARG A 160 -5.11 -15.54 -24.48
N LEU A 161 -4.46 -14.38 -24.55
CA LEU A 161 -5.11 -13.08 -24.44
C LEU A 161 -6.16 -12.86 -25.54
N LYS A 162 -5.85 -13.14 -26.81
CA LYS A 162 -6.83 -13.06 -27.92
C LYS A 162 -8.07 -13.92 -27.66
N ARG A 163 -7.89 -15.12 -27.09
CA ARG A 163 -9.03 -15.98 -26.72
C ARG A 163 -9.87 -15.37 -25.59
N ILE A 164 -9.23 -14.77 -24.59
CA ILE A 164 -9.92 -14.11 -23.47
C ILE A 164 -10.71 -12.91 -23.96
N LEU A 165 -10.07 -12.03 -24.75
CA LEU A 165 -10.72 -10.86 -25.34
C LEU A 165 -11.92 -11.24 -26.22
N LYS A 166 -11.83 -12.37 -26.93
CA LYS A 166 -12.94 -12.89 -27.74
C LYS A 166 -14.06 -13.51 -26.89
N LYS A 167 -13.73 -14.08 -25.71
CA LYS A 167 -14.69 -14.75 -24.85
C LYS A 167 -15.52 -13.76 -24.05
N TYR A 168 -14.93 -12.67 -23.61
CA TYR A 168 -15.58 -11.65 -22.80
C TYR A 168 -15.80 -10.40 -23.63
N SER A 169 -17.00 -10.25 -24.21
CA SER A 169 -17.50 -8.95 -24.68
C SER A 169 -17.94 -8.16 -23.47
N ALA A 170 -16.99 -7.69 -22.67
CA ALA A 170 -17.29 -7.10 -21.36
C ALA A 170 -17.41 -5.59 -21.44
N ASP A 171 -18.39 -5.04 -20.76
CA ASP A 171 -18.50 -3.61 -20.48
C ASP A 171 -17.46 -3.23 -19.44
N TYR A 172 -16.66 -2.23 -19.78
CA TYR A 172 -15.60 -1.70 -18.92
C TYR A 172 -15.90 -0.26 -18.55
N LYS A 173 -15.91 0.03 -17.25
CA LYS A 173 -16.15 1.38 -16.74
C LYS A 173 -15.11 1.75 -15.68
N ILE A 174 -14.67 3.01 -15.72
CA ILE A 174 -13.95 3.67 -14.63
C ILE A 174 -14.95 4.60 -13.93
N TYR A 175 -15.07 4.44 -12.62
CA TYR A 175 -15.87 5.29 -11.74
C TYR A 175 -14.94 6.32 -11.10
N GLU A 176 -15.26 7.59 -11.30
CA GLU A 176 -14.57 8.73 -10.70
C GLU A 176 -15.57 9.59 -9.92
N ARG A 177 -15.16 10.16 -8.80
CA ARG A 177 -16.04 10.95 -7.91
C ARG A 177 -16.74 12.10 -8.62
N SER A 178 -16.08 12.71 -9.61
CA SER A 178 -16.64 13.82 -10.39
C SER A 178 -17.91 13.44 -11.16
N ASN A 179 -18.04 12.19 -11.57
CA ASN A 179 -19.05 11.73 -12.51
C ASN A 179 -19.97 10.62 -11.95
N ASP A 180 -19.55 9.92 -10.93
CA ASP A 180 -20.20 8.70 -10.49
C ASP A 180 -20.31 8.60 -8.96
N LYS A 181 -21.25 7.80 -8.49
CA LYS A 181 -21.30 7.34 -7.09
C LYS A 181 -20.35 6.16 -6.89
N PHE A 182 -19.84 6.01 -5.68
CA PHE A 182 -19.06 4.83 -5.31
C PHE A 182 -19.90 3.55 -5.46
N PRO A 183 -19.46 2.57 -6.26
CA PRO A 183 -20.24 1.38 -6.61
C PRO A 183 -20.22 0.34 -5.47
N ILE A 184 -20.82 0.68 -4.33
CA ILE A 184 -20.72 -0.10 -3.10
C ILE A 184 -21.40 -1.47 -3.22
N GLU A 185 -22.53 -1.55 -3.91
CA GLU A 185 -23.34 -2.78 -4.03
C GLU A 185 -22.57 -3.84 -4.83
N GLU A 186 -21.97 -3.42 -5.95
CA GLU A 186 -21.17 -4.31 -6.79
C GLU A 186 -19.90 -4.79 -6.09
N ILE A 187 -19.25 -3.90 -5.32
CA ILE A 187 -18.07 -4.25 -4.53
C ILE A 187 -18.42 -5.28 -3.46
N LEU A 188 -19.53 -5.06 -2.73
CA LEU A 188 -19.96 -5.99 -1.68
C LEU A 188 -20.42 -7.33 -2.24
N ALA A 189 -21.13 -7.34 -3.37
CA ALA A 189 -21.56 -8.58 -4.02
C ALA A 189 -20.34 -9.44 -4.37
N LEU A 190 -19.35 -8.86 -5.05
CA LEU A 190 -18.14 -9.57 -5.45
C LEU A 190 -17.28 -10.01 -4.25
N ARG A 191 -17.17 -9.16 -3.21
CA ARG A 191 -16.51 -9.53 -1.95
C ARG A 191 -17.15 -10.76 -1.31
N ASN A 192 -18.47 -10.76 -1.20
CA ASN A 192 -19.19 -11.87 -0.58
C ASN A 192 -19.02 -13.17 -1.37
N GLU A 193 -19.09 -13.13 -2.70
CA GLU A 193 -18.76 -14.25 -3.57
C GLU A 193 -17.36 -14.80 -3.28
N MET A 194 -16.35 -13.92 -3.18
CA MET A 194 -14.97 -14.34 -2.88
C MET A 194 -14.81 -15.00 -1.49
N ILE A 195 -15.61 -14.60 -0.51
CA ILE A 195 -15.59 -15.21 0.82
C ILE A 195 -16.30 -16.58 0.79
N GLU A 196 -17.48 -16.66 0.18
CA GLU A 196 -18.25 -17.89 0.02
C GLU A 196 -17.43 -18.98 -0.70
N GLU A 197 -16.71 -18.59 -1.74
CA GLU A 197 -15.81 -19.46 -2.50
C GLU A 197 -14.46 -19.74 -1.78
N LYS A 198 -14.26 -19.20 -0.58
CA LYS A 198 -13.04 -19.35 0.24
C LYS A 198 -11.75 -18.88 -0.48
N THR A 199 -11.87 -17.98 -1.43
CA THR A 199 -10.70 -17.34 -2.07
C THR A 199 -10.11 -16.24 -1.20
N ARG A 200 -10.91 -15.70 -0.26
CA ARG A 200 -10.53 -14.72 0.77
C ARG A 200 -11.15 -15.08 2.12
N GLY A 201 -10.54 -14.60 3.21
CA GLY A 201 -11.11 -14.68 4.55
C GLY A 201 -12.17 -13.61 4.81
N GLU A 202 -12.96 -13.77 5.87
CA GLU A 202 -14.02 -12.84 6.26
C GLU A 202 -13.51 -11.43 6.60
N ASP A 203 -12.26 -11.32 7.02
CA ASP A 203 -11.56 -10.07 7.29
C ASP A 203 -11.12 -9.31 6.03
N PHE A 204 -11.27 -9.93 4.84
CA PHE A 204 -10.93 -9.28 3.59
C PHE A 204 -11.92 -8.18 3.26
N PHE A 205 -11.43 -6.96 3.07
CA PHE A 205 -12.22 -5.78 2.73
C PHE A 205 -13.40 -5.60 3.69
N ASP A 206 -13.10 -5.58 4.99
CA ASP A 206 -14.08 -5.44 6.06
C ASP A 206 -14.79 -4.07 6.05
N SER A 207 -15.69 -3.85 7.00
CA SER A 207 -16.47 -2.61 7.09
C SER A 207 -15.60 -1.36 7.27
N ASP A 208 -14.55 -1.44 8.08
CA ASP A 208 -13.65 -0.31 8.33
C ASP A 208 -12.87 0.04 7.04
N PHE A 209 -12.44 -0.97 6.31
CA PHE A 209 -11.75 -0.78 5.04
C PHE A 209 -12.68 -0.26 3.94
N LEU A 210 -13.92 -0.71 3.91
CA LEU A 210 -14.95 -0.20 2.97
C LEU A 210 -15.24 1.29 3.23
N VAL A 211 -15.37 1.69 4.50
CA VAL A 211 -15.55 3.09 4.88
C VAL A 211 -14.36 3.93 4.42
N LEU A 212 -13.14 3.46 4.66
CA LEU A 212 -11.92 4.13 4.20
C LEU A 212 -11.91 4.28 2.67
N ALA A 213 -12.20 3.22 1.92
CA ALA A 213 -12.24 3.27 0.47
C ALA A 213 -13.26 4.29 -0.06
N LYS A 214 -14.46 4.33 0.53
CA LYS A 214 -15.50 5.31 0.19
C LYS A 214 -15.08 6.74 0.50
N GLN A 215 -14.41 6.98 1.63
CA GLN A 215 -13.91 8.30 2.00
C GLN A 215 -12.81 8.78 1.04
N LEU A 216 -11.89 7.87 0.66
CA LEU A 216 -10.83 8.18 -0.31
C LEU A 216 -11.39 8.44 -1.71
N TYR A 217 -12.41 7.70 -2.13
CA TYR A 217 -13.14 7.95 -3.36
C TYR A 217 -13.81 9.32 -3.35
N ASN A 218 -14.52 9.64 -2.28
CA ASN A 218 -15.18 10.95 -2.11
C ASN A 218 -14.22 12.14 -2.08
N SER A 219 -12.95 11.89 -1.77
CA SER A 219 -11.87 12.90 -1.76
C SER A 219 -11.07 12.95 -3.06
N ASN A 220 -11.52 12.29 -4.13
CA ASN A 220 -10.83 12.18 -5.42
C ASN A 220 -9.43 11.52 -5.36
N ASN A 221 -9.13 10.74 -4.30
CA ASN A 221 -7.85 10.06 -4.17
C ASN A 221 -7.89 8.62 -4.68
N LEU A 222 -9.09 8.10 -4.93
CA LEU A 222 -9.32 6.73 -5.36
C LEU A 222 -10.22 6.72 -6.59
N ILE A 223 -9.89 5.89 -7.55
CA ILE A 223 -10.74 5.54 -8.68
C ILE A 223 -11.12 4.06 -8.59
N VAL A 224 -12.25 3.71 -9.14
CA VAL A 224 -12.74 2.32 -9.20
C VAL A 224 -12.85 1.91 -10.65
N SER A 225 -12.13 0.85 -11.02
CA SER A 225 -12.24 0.21 -12.32
C SER A 225 -13.09 -1.04 -12.19
N MET A 226 -14.05 -1.22 -13.07
CA MET A 226 -14.99 -2.36 -13.05
C MET A 226 -15.19 -2.93 -14.44
N ILE A 227 -15.32 -4.25 -14.50
CA ILE A 227 -15.77 -4.96 -15.70
C ILE A 227 -17.02 -5.79 -15.39
N LYS A 228 -17.95 -5.77 -16.33
CA LYS A 228 -19.18 -6.60 -16.32
C LYS A 228 -19.26 -7.38 -17.62
N SER A 229 -19.86 -8.57 -17.60
CA SER A 229 -20.26 -9.33 -18.77
C SER A 229 -21.62 -9.91 -18.52
N ASP A 230 -22.55 -9.70 -19.46
CA ASP A 230 -23.93 -10.16 -19.36
C ASP A 230 -24.63 -9.72 -18.05
N GLY A 231 -24.33 -8.50 -17.59
CA GLY A 231 -24.86 -7.93 -16.34
C GLY A 231 -24.15 -8.38 -15.06
N GLU A 232 -23.28 -9.36 -15.12
CA GLU A 232 -22.52 -9.88 -13.98
C GLU A 232 -21.20 -9.13 -13.79
N VAL A 233 -20.84 -8.80 -12.55
CA VAL A 233 -19.55 -8.18 -12.23
C VAL A 233 -18.46 -9.25 -12.24
N LEU A 234 -17.50 -9.10 -13.14
CA LEU A 234 -16.36 -10.01 -13.25
C LEU A 234 -15.16 -9.58 -12.41
N GLY A 235 -15.01 -8.29 -12.18
CA GLY A 235 -13.92 -7.77 -11.40
C GLY A 235 -14.05 -6.28 -11.09
N VAL A 236 -13.48 -5.90 -9.95
CA VAL A 236 -13.37 -4.53 -9.48
C VAL A 236 -11.95 -4.32 -8.99
N SER A 237 -11.32 -3.21 -9.42
CA SER A 237 -10.02 -2.79 -8.92
C SER A 237 -10.13 -1.39 -8.34
N LEU A 238 -9.63 -1.23 -7.12
CA LEU A 238 -9.44 0.06 -6.48
C LEU A 238 -8.02 0.54 -6.76
N LEU A 239 -7.90 1.72 -7.35
CA LEU A 239 -6.63 2.28 -7.76
C LEU A 239 -6.44 3.68 -7.20
N PHE A 240 -5.23 3.98 -6.76
CA PHE A 240 -4.81 5.35 -6.51
C PHE A 240 -4.22 5.95 -7.78
N ARG A 241 -4.53 7.22 -8.02
CA ARG A 241 -3.92 8.02 -9.07
C ARG A 241 -3.16 9.18 -8.45
N ASP A 242 -1.88 9.30 -8.77
CA ASP A 242 -1.03 10.42 -8.41
C ASP A 242 -0.25 10.87 -9.66
N LYS A 243 -0.69 11.97 -10.28
CA LYS A 243 -0.18 12.42 -11.58
C LYS A 243 -0.27 11.29 -12.61
N ASN A 244 0.88 10.83 -13.11
CA ASN A 244 0.99 9.73 -14.08
C ASN A 244 1.25 8.37 -13.39
N ASN A 245 1.20 8.30 -12.06
CA ASN A 245 1.38 7.06 -11.32
C ASN A 245 0.04 6.47 -10.95
N TYR A 246 -0.15 5.20 -11.29
CA TYR A 246 -1.32 4.42 -10.92
C TYR A 246 -0.88 3.28 -10.01
N SER A 247 -1.53 3.13 -8.87
CA SER A 247 -1.23 2.07 -7.92
C SER A 247 -2.45 1.22 -7.68
N PHE A 248 -2.36 -0.06 -7.99
CA PHE A 248 -3.34 -1.04 -7.52
C PHE A 248 -3.30 -1.11 -6.01
N TRP A 249 -4.46 -1.00 -5.40
CA TRP A 249 -4.61 -1.14 -3.97
C TRP A 249 -5.34 -2.41 -3.59
N VAL A 250 -6.51 -2.63 -4.18
CA VAL A 250 -7.34 -3.83 -3.95
C VAL A 250 -7.89 -4.33 -5.27
N ASP A 251 -7.80 -5.64 -5.47
CA ASP A 251 -8.44 -6.36 -6.56
C ASP A 251 -9.48 -7.33 -5.99
N LEU A 252 -10.72 -7.18 -6.46
CA LEU A 252 -11.79 -8.15 -6.28
C LEU A 252 -12.12 -8.76 -7.65
N TYR A 253 -12.32 -10.07 -7.70
CA TYR A 253 -12.65 -10.78 -8.94
C TYR A 253 -13.42 -12.06 -8.63
N ASN A 254 -14.32 -12.44 -9.52
CA ASN A 254 -15.00 -13.72 -9.42
C ASN A 254 -14.13 -14.87 -9.93
N ASN A 255 -14.58 -16.10 -9.70
CA ASN A 255 -13.85 -17.33 -10.05
C ASN A 255 -13.86 -17.64 -11.56
N LYS A 256 -14.44 -16.79 -12.39
CA LYS A 256 -14.44 -17.04 -13.83
C LYS A 256 -13.01 -17.03 -14.37
N PRO A 257 -12.62 -18.06 -15.13
CA PRO A 257 -11.26 -18.21 -15.61
C PRO A 257 -10.76 -16.97 -16.31
N MET A 258 -9.66 -16.39 -15.82
CA MET A 258 -8.95 -15.25 -16.40
C MET A 258 -9.63 -13.88 -16.29
N ALA A 259 -10.73 -13.74 -15.53
CA ALA A 259 -11.40 -12.45 -15.33
C ALA A 259 -10.43 -11.39 -14.77
N ASN A 260 -9.64 -11.74 -13.76
CA ASN A 260 -8.63 -10.85 -13.18
C ASN A 260 -7.59 -10.40 -14.23
N LEU A 261 -7.00 -11.34 -14.99
CA LEU A 261 -6.02 -10.98 -16.00
C LEU A 261 -6.61 -10.08 -17.09
N TYR A 262 -7.83 -10.37 -17.51
CA TYR A 262 -8.55 -9.56 -18.48
C TYR A 262 -8.76 -8.13 -17.98
N HIS A 263 -9.23 -7.99 -16.74
CA HIS A 263 -9.42 -6.70 -16.09
C HIS A 263 -8.11 -5.91 -16.02
N ASN A 264 -7.05 -6.52 -15.49
CA ASN A 264 -5.74 -5.87 -15.41
C ASN A 264 -5.23 -5.37 -16.78
N ILE A 265 -5.48 -6.14 -17.86
CA ILE A 265 -5.11 -5.73 -19.22
C ILE A 265 -5.91 -4.50 -19.65
N LEU A 266 -7.22 -4.46 -19.40
CA LEU A 266 -8.06 -3.32 -19.75
C LEU A 266 -7.64 -2.06 -18.99
N VAL A 267 -7.35 -2.18 -17.69
CA VAL A 267 -6.84 -1.08 -16.87
C VAL A 267 -5.52 -0.56 -17.42
N ILE A 268 -4.55 -1.44 -17.67
CA ILE A 268 -3.24 -1.06 -18.21
C ILE A 268 -3.39 -0.44 -19.60
N LYS A 269 -4.25 -1.02 -20.45
CA LYS A 269 -4.54 -0.45 -21.78
C LYS A 269 -5.07 0.98 -21.67
N ARG A 270 -6.01 1.24 -20.76
CA ARG A 270 -6.57 2.58 -20.55
C ARG A 270 -5.52 3.58 -20.09
N ILE A 271 -4.66 3.15 -19.15
CA ILE A 271 -3.60 3.99 -18.59
C ILE A 271 -2.47 4.21 -19.59
N SER A 272 -2.15 3.25 -20.47
CA SER A 272 -1.07 3.35 -21.45
C SER A 272 -1.30 4.44 -22.53
N HIS A 273 -2.50 4.98 -22.62
CA HIS A 273 -2.77 6.16 -23.45
C HIS A 273 -2.27 7.47 -22.83
N GLU A 274 -1.89 7.44 -21.53
CA GLU A 274 -1.29 8.59 -20.86
C GLU A 274 0.24 8.52 -21.04
N ASN A 275 0.86 9.68 -21.30
CA ASN A 275 2.31 9.76 -21.50
C ASN A 275 3.07 9.35 -20.23
N ASP A 276 4.06 8.47 -20.39
CA ASP A 276 4.98 8.06 -19.33
C ASP A 276 4.30 7.57 -18.04
N ALA A 277 3.16 6.90 -18.18
CA ALA A 277 2.45 6.36 -17.03
C ALA A 277 3.26 5.23 -16.34
N ILE A 278 3.29 5.25 -15.02
CA ILE A 278 3.85 4.20 -14.19
C ILE A 278 2.69 3.44 -13.53
N PHE A 279 2.68 2.13 -13.72
CA PHE A 279 1.71 1.25 -13.14
C PHE A 279 2.34 0.42 -12.02
N ASN A 280 1.92 0.66 -10.79
CA ASN A 280 2.39 -0.05 -9.63
C ASN A 280 1.38 -1.16 -9.26
N PHE A 281 1.82 -2.41 -9.31
CA PHE A 281 0.98 -3.56 -8.97
C PHE A 281 0.77 -3.76 -7.45
N GLY A 282 1.24 -2.84 -6.61
CA GLY A 282 1.16 -2.97 -5.17
C GLY A 282 2.08 -4.06 -4.60
N ARG A 283 1.86 -4.40 -3.34
CA ARG A 283 2.63 -5.44 -2.63
C ARG A 283 2.35 -6.83 -3.18
N GLY A 284 3.36 -7.67 -3.13
CA GLY A 284 3.34 -9.07 -3.54
C GLY A 284 3.67 -9.27 -5.02
N THR A 285 4.66 -10.14 -5.25
CA THR A 285 5.10 -10.56 -6.59
C THR A 285 4.45 -11.89 -6.95
N TYR A 286 3.13 -11.84 -7.16
CA TYR A 286 2.38 -13.03 -7.55
C TYR A 286 2.78 -13.49 -8.96
N ASN A 287 2.81 -14.80 -9.17
CA ASN A 287 3.21 -15.41 -10.44
C ASN A 287 2.50 -14.82 -11.67
N TYR A 288 1.20 -14.49 -11.54
CA TYR A 288 0.45 -13.92 -12.65
C TYR A 288 0.97 -12.54 -13.08
N LYS A 289 1.44 -11.71 -12.14
CA LYS A 289 2.04 -10.40 -12.44
C LYS A 289 3.34 -10.57 -13.22
N ILE A 290 4.23 -11.42 -12.70
CA ILE A 290 5.56 -11.66 -13.29
C ILE A 290 5.44 -12.33 -14.66
N GLN A 291 4.62 -13.37 -14.78
CA GLN A 291 4.49 -14.14 -16.02
C GLN A 291 3.80 -13.37 -17.14
N ASN A 292 2.83 -12.50 -16.80
CA ASN A 292 2.05 -11.80 -17.81
C ASN A 292 2.62 -10.42 -18.15
N PHE A 293 3.23 -9.71 -17.20
CA PHE A 293 3.62 -8.31 -17.39
C PHE A 293 5.13 -8.08 -17.30
N LYS A 294 5.91 -9.02 -16.72
CA LYS A 294 7.35 -8.88 -16.48
C LYS A 294 7.74 -7.51 -15.87
N PRO A 295 7.09 -7.08 -14.80
CA PRO A 295 7.38 -5.80 -14.20
C PRO A 295 8.77 -5.81 -13.54
N GLU A 296 9.32 -4.64 -13.30
CA GLU A 296 10.48 -4.48 -12.42
C GLU A 296 10.09 -4.80 -10.97
N ILE A 297 10.94 -5.55 -10.27
CA ILE A 297 10.68 -6.01 -8.90
C ILE A 297 11.57 -5.25 -7.93
N TYR A 298 10.99 -4.77 -6.84
CA TYR A 298 11.64 -4.04 -5.78
C TYR A 298 11.26 -4.62 -4.43
N SER A 299 12.17 -4.58 -3.47
CA SER A 299 11.91 -5.06 -2.10
C SER A 299 11.47 -3.94 -1.17
N LEU A 300 10.51 -4.26 -0.31
CA LEU A 300 10.13 -3.47 0.85
C LEU A 300 10.78 -4.03 2.11
N TYR A 301 11.02 -3.16 3.06
CA TYR A 301 11.73 -3.49 4.28
C TYR A 301 10.88 -3.25 5.52
N GLU A 302 11.22 -3.98 6.56
CA GLU A 302 10.74 -3.78 7.93
C GLU A 302 11.93 -3.44 8.83
N LEU A 303 11.74 -2.41 9.66
CA LEU A 303 12.66 -2.03 10.73
C LEU A 303 12.03 -2.33 12.08
N ASN A 304 12.71 -3.09 12.90
CA ASN A 304 12.41 -3.27 14.31
C ASN A 304 13.51 -2.59 15.11
N ILE A 305 13.16 -1.60 15.93
CA ILE A 305 14.10 -0.86 16.74
C ILE A 305 14.01 -1.39 18.19
N PHE A 306 15.14 -1.39 18.88
CA PHE A 306 15.29 -1.93 20.22
C PHE A 306 15.97 -0.92 21.12
N ASN A 307 15.88 -1.11 22.45
CA ASN A 307 16.53 -0.22 23.42
C ASN A 307 18.01 -0.56 23.60
N ASN A 308 18.41 -1.81 23.34
CA ASN A 308 19.78 -2.27 23.53
C ASN A 308 20.11 -3.52 22.66
N THR A 309 21.38 -3.89 22.67
CA THR A 309 21.89 -5.05 21.91
C THR A 309 21.34 -6.39 22.39
N PHE A 310 21.03 -6.52 23.67
CA PHE A 310 20.49 -7.75 24.26
C PHE A 310 19.08 -8.04 23.70
N GLU A 311 18.22 -7.02 23.59
CA GLU A 311 16.91 -7.16 22.94
C GLU A 311 17.03 -7.57 21.47
N VAL A 312 18.02 -7.04 20.73
CA VAL A 312 18.31 -7.46 19.34
C VAL A 312 18.68 -8.94 19.30
N PHE A 313 19.54 -9.38 20.22
CA PHE A 313 19.94 -10.78 20.30
C PHE A 313 18.75 -11.69 20.58
N LEU A 314 17.93 -11.37 21.60
CA LEU A 314 16.72 -12.13 21.95
C LEU A 314 15.75 -12.23 20.77
N PHE A 315 15.55 -11.13 20.05
CA PHE A 315 14.69 -11.11 18.87
C PHE A 315 15.20 -12.02 17.76
N LYS A 316 16.50 -11.95 17.45
CA LYS A 316 17.13 -12.83 16.44
C LYS A 316 17.05 -14.31 16.86
N PHE A 317 17.29 -14.60 18.13
CA PHE A 317 17.20 -15.94 18.69
C PHE A 317 15.78 -16.51 18.60
N SER A 318 14.77 -15.72 19.01
CA SER A 318 13.36 -16.15 18.92
C SER A 318 12.91 -16.44 17.48
N LYS A 319 13.36 -15.63 16.51
CA LYS A 319 13.13 -15.91 15.08
C LYS A 319 13.73 -17.25 14.63
N LYS A 320 14.97 -17.53 15.03
CA LYS A 320 15.64 -18.82 14.71
C LYS A 320 14.89 -20.00 15.30
N VAL A 321 14.47 -19.91 16.56
CA VAL A 321 13.67 -20.95 17.23
C VAL A 321 12.36 -21.20 16.50
N LYS A 322 11.62 -20.16 16.14
CA LYS A 322 10.37 -20.30 15.37
C LYS A 322 10.56 -20.99 14.02
N VAL A 323 11.64 -20.69 13.31
CA VAL A 323 11.94 -21.35 12.03
C VAL A 323 12.26 -22.83 12.25
N LEU A 324 13.04 -23.18 13.28
CA LEU A 324 13.38 -24.56 13.61
C LEU A 324 12.14 -25.37 14.00
N THR A 325 11.29 -24.82 14.86
CA THR A 325 10.03 -25.48 15.27
C THR A 325 9.08 -25.68 14.09
N SER A 326 8.91 -24.66 13.23
CA SER A 326 8.09 -24.75 12.02
C SER A 326 8.59 -25.84 11.06
N ASN A 327 9.91 -25.91 10.86
CA ASN A 327 10.51 -26.95 10.01
C ASN A 327 10.37 -28.35 10.61
N PHE A 328 10.45 -28.46 11.93
CA PHE A 328 10.22 -29.73 12.64
C PHE A 328 8.77 -30.21 12.47
N TYR A 329 7.78 -29.32 12.69
CA TYR A 329 6.37 -29.65 12.46
C TYR A 329 6.05 -30.06 11.01
N LYS A 330 6.70 -29.41 10.02
CA LYS A 330 6.55 -29.79 8.60
C LYS A 330 7.13 -31.17 8.29
N LYS A 331 8.18 -31.61 9.02
CA LYS A 331 8.77 -32.95 8.85
C LYS A 331 7.93 -34.04 9.49
N ILE A 332 7.20 -33.76 10.57
CA ILE A 332 6.33 -34.71 11.24
C ILE A 332 5.02 -34.95 10.47
N LYS A 333 4.58 -33.95 9.67
CA LYS A 333 3.35 -34.07 8.87
C LYS A 333 3.55 -34.68 7.47
N LYS A 334 4.77 -35.00 7.10
CA LYS A 334 5.12 -35.82 5.93
C LYS A 334 5.38 -37.25 6.32
#